data_7e2870782422f015e81a4b763fd10147
#
_entry.id   7e2870782422f015e81a4b763fd10147
#
_cell.length_a   1.000
_cell.length_b   1.000
_cell.length_c   1.000
_cell.angle_alpha   90.00
_cell.angle_beta   90.00
_cell.angle_gamma   90.00
#
_symmetry.space_group_name_H-M   'P 1'
#
loop_
_entity.id
_entity.type
_entity.pdbx_description
1 polymer ?
#
loop_
_entity_poly.entity_id
_entity_poly.type
_entity_poly.pdbx_seq_one_letter_code
_entity_poly.pdbx_strand_id
1 'polypeptide(L)'
;MQRTAVVFGLAASTLIGALLLAPRTVEQPRPPEPVPAPRSAASITQLVYGDGTLEVRATLDRGLLMPGAEPVWMDVAIKASGVQTRAPLAAVLVIDRSGSMAGDKIDAARQAAERFVNGMADGDMLSVVTYGSDVSVDFPFTTVDSQSRRQALAVVRRIEEGGGTNIDGGLLAAQSQLHSTNTSGKVARVILISDGRPTEGDRRATTLAA
;
A
#
# COMPACT_ATOMS: atom_id res chain seq x y z
N MET A 1 18.45 67.96 19.10
CA MET A 1 19.05 67.35 17.88
C MET A 1 19.39 65.92 18.18
N GLN A 2 18.47 64.99 18.11
CA GLN A 2 18.71 63.53 18.20
C GLN A 2 17.40 62.78 17.92
N ARG A 3 16.97 62.73 16.66
CA ARG A 3 15.79 61.93 16.25
C ARG A 3 15.93 61.35 14.84
N THR A 4 17.14 61.11 14.34
CA THR A 4 17.25 60.63 12.94
C THR A 4 18.06 59.34 12.79
N ALA A 5 18.49 58.69 13.86
CA ALA A 5 19.35 57.49 13.77
C ALA A 5 18.62 56.13 13.97
N VAL A 6 17.31 56.14 14.31
CA VAL A 6 16.61 54.88 14.69
C VAL A 6 15.79 54.29 13.50
N VAL A 7 15.58 55.06 12.42
CA VAL A 7 14.71 54.57 11.34
C VAL A 7 15.43 53.73 10.28
N PHE A 8 16.75 53.85 10.17
CA PHE A 8 17.52 53.08 9.18
C PHE A 8 17.90 51.65 9.58
N GLY A 9 17.83 51.31 10.86
CA GLY A 9 18.17 49.95 11.32
C GLY A 9 17.05 48.93 11.15
N LEU A 10 15.81 49.37 11.16
CA LEU A 10 14.63 48.51 11.02
C LEU A 10 14.30 48.10 9.59
N ALA A 11 14.66 48.94 8.62
CA ALA A 11 14.40 48.67 7.21
C ALA A 11 15.36 47.61 6.62
N ALA A 12 16.60 47.56 7.14
CA ALA A 12 17.60 46.54 6.69
C ALA A 12 17.30 45.14 7.22
N SER A 13 16.74 45.03 8.43
CA SER A 13 16.41 43.73 9.04
C SER A 13 15.20 43.06 8.40
N THR A 14 14.24 43.82 7.91
CA THR A 14 13.05 43.25 7.24
C THR A 14 13.33 42.77 5.81
N LEU A 15 14.30 43.35 5.13
CA LEU A 15 14.72 42.90 3.79
C LEU A 15 15.51 41.58 3.82
N ILE A 16 16.32 41.36 4.87
CA ILE A 16 17.07 40.09 5.01
C ILE A 16 16.14 38.95 5.45
N GLY A 17 15.13 39.24 6.26
CA GLY A 17 14.12 38.24 6.67
C GLY A 17 13.22 37.77 5.53
N ALA A 18 12.89 38.65 4.60
CA ALA A 18 12.06 38.29 3.45
C ALA A 18 12.78 37.42 2.40
N LEU A 19 14.11 37.51 2.32
CA LEU A 19 14.88 36.69 1.37
C LEU A 19 15.09 35.26 1.86
N LEU A 20 15.00 35.00 3.16
CA LEU A 20 15.16 33.66 3.77
C LEU A 20 13.86 32.87 3.84
N LEU A 21 12.71 33.53 3.62
CA LEU A 21 11.38 32.93 3.65
C LEU A 21 10.77 32.73 2.25
N ALA A 22 11.56 32.87 1.19
CA ALA A 22 11.09 32.46 -0.13
C ALA A 22 10.73 30.95 -0.08
N PRO A 23 9.48 30.56 -0.34
CA PRO A 23 9.13 29.16 -0.37
C PRO A 23 10.03 28.49 -1.40
N ARG A 24 10.80 27.49 -0.95
CA ARG A 24 11.42 26.58 -1.88
C ARG A 24 10.28 25.97 -2.68
N THR A 25 10.15 26.37 -3.93
CA THR A 25 9.32 25.66 -4.89
C THR A 25 9.84 24.23 -4.90
N VAL A 26 9.13 23.35 -4.22
CA VAL A 26 9.30 21.91 -4.42
C VAL A 26 8.91 21.69 -5.87
N GLU A 27 9.92 21.49 -6.70
CA GLU A 27 9.71 21.11 -8.10
C GLU A 27 8.87 19.84 -8.06
N GLN A 28 7.57 19.97 -8.34
CA GLN A 28 6.70 18.81 -8.47
C GLN A 28 7.32 17.92 -9.54
N PRO A 29 7.47 16.61 -9.28
CA PRO A 29 7.93 15.70 -10.30
C PRO A 29 7.06 15.92 -11.53
N ARG A 30 7.71 16.30 -12.63
CA ARG A 30 7.04 16.50 -13.91
C ARG A 30 6.25 15.24 -14.21
N PRO A 31 4.92 15.32 -14.49
CA PRO A 31 4.18 14.15 -14.91
C PRO A 31 4.94 13.48 -16.05
N PRO A 32 5.02 12.13 -16.08
CA PRO A 32 5.67 11.44 -17.17
C PRO A 32 5.15 11.98 -18.48
N GLU A 33 6.05 12.33 -19.39
CA GLU A 33 5.65 12.78 -20.72
C GLU A 33 4.71 11.75 -21.32
N PRO A 34 3.61 12.18 -21.96
CA PRO A 34 2.70 11.24 -22.58
C PRO A 34 3.51 10.41 -23.59
N VAL A 35 3.48 9.09 -23.39
CA VAL A 35 4.11 8.15 -24.31
C VAL A 35 3.60 8.49 -25.71
N PRO A 36 4.47 8.78 -26.68
CA PRO A 36 4.06 9.16 -28.02
C PRO A 36 3.13 8.07 -28.57
N ALA A 37 1.98 8.48 -29.08
CA ALA A 37 1.04 7.57 -29.71
C ALA A 37 1.77 6.73 -30.76
N PRO A 38 1.52 5.43 -30.85
CA PRO A 38 2.22 4.52 -31.77
C PRO A 38 2.10 5.06 -33.19
N ARG A 39 3.24 5.36 -33.80
CA ARG A 39 3.29 5.76 -35.20
C ARG A 39 2.76 4.62 -36.06
N SER A 40 1.85 4.91 -36.96
CA SER A 40 1.18 4.00 -37.88
C SER A 40 2.10 2.91 -38.45
N ALA A 41 1.69 1.68 -38.25
CA ALA A 41 2.48 0.48 -38.29
C ALA A 41 2.70 -0.05 -39.71
N ALA A 42 3.93 -0.41 -40.00
CA ALA A 42 4.21 -1.54 -40.86
C ALA A 42 4.33 -2.80 -39.97
N SER A 43 3.46 -3.78 -40.17
CA SER A 43 3.49 -5.12 -39.56
C SER A 43 3.58 -5.17 -38.03
N ILE A 44 2.42 -4.99 -37.39
CA ILE A 44 2.26 -5.30 -35.95
C ILE A 44 2.33 -6.82 -35.81
N THR A 45 3.38 -7.33 -35.17
CA THR A 45 3.41 -8.73 -34.75
C THR A 45 2.57 -8.85 -33.49
N GLN A 46 1.33 -9.29 -33.66
CA GLN A 46 0.43 -9.54 -32.55
C GLN A 46 0.42 -11.04 -32.25
N LEU A 47 0.69 -11.41 -31.01
CA LEU A 47 0.48 -12.75 -30.49
C LEU A 47 -0.78 -12.73 -29.61
N VAL A 48 -1.73 -13.59 -29.92
CA VAL A 48 -2.91 -13.83 -29.08
C VAL A 48 -2.87 -15.28 -28.64
N TYR A 49 -2.88 -15.49 -27.33
CA TYR A 49 -2.93 -16.80 -26.70
C TYR A 49 -4.07 -16.83 -25.70
N GLY A 50 -4.89 -17.87 -25.70
CA GLY A 50 -5.96 -18.02 -24.73
C GLY A 50 -6.74 -19.30 -24.91
N ASP A 51 -7.34 -19.78 -23.81
CA ASP A 51 -8.22 -20.95 -23.76
C ASP A 51 -9.72 -20.55 -23.69
N GLY A 52 -10.02 -19.27 -23.91
CA GLY A 52 -11.35 -18.69 -23.77
C GLY A 52 -11.66 -18.13 -22.38
N THR A 53 -10.90 -18.50 -21.34
CA THR A 53 -11.03 -17.93 -19.98
C THR A 53 -10.03 -16.82 -19.74
N LEU A 54 -8.85 -16.93 -20.34
CA LEU A 54 -7.79 -15.93 -20.29
C LEU A 54 -7.29 -15.64 -21.71
N GLU A 55 -7.34 -14.40 -22.12
CA GLU A 55 -6.75 -13.90 -23.37
C GLU A 55 -5.54 -13.03 -23.05
N VAL A 56 -4.38 -13.39 -23.57
CA VAL A 56 -3.15 -12.60 -23.48
C VAL A 56 -2.84 -12.07 -24.87
N ARG A 57 -2.77 -10.76 -25.02
CA ARG A 57 -2.41 -10.10 -26.25
C ARG A 57 -1.12 -9.35 -26.07
N ALA A 58 -0.10 -9.72 -26.84
CA ALA A 58 1.17 -9.00 -26.87
C ALA A 58 1.31 -8.30 -28.22
N THR A 59 1.66 -7.03 -28.20
CA THR A 59 1.84 -6.19 -29.37
C THR A 59 3.18 -5.49 -29.31
N LEU A 60 4.00 -5.62 -30.35
CA LEU A 60 5.27 -4.90 -30.46
C LEU A 60 5.05 -3.57 -31.17
N ASP A 61 5.80 -2.53 -30.78
CA ASP A 61 5.78 -1.22 -31.44
C ASP A 61 6.38 -1.27 -32.86
N ARG A 62 7.16 -2.32 -33.16
CA ARG A 62 7.77 -2.54 -34.47
C ARG A 62 8.00 -4.04 -34.73
N GLY A 63 7.77 -4.46 -35.96
CA GLY A 63 7.90 -5.88 -36.37
C GLY A 63 9.27 -6.28 -36.90
N LEU A 64 10.21 -5.33 -37.09
CA LEU A 64 11.55 -5.59 -37.56
C LEU A 64 12.60 -5.04 -36.56
N LEU A 65 13.49 -5.91 -36.11
CA LEU A 65 14.59 -5.56 -35.24
C LEU A 65 15.89 -5.47 -36.04
N MET A 66 16.55 -4.31 -36.01
CA MET A 66 17.86 -4.11 -36.60
C MET A 66 18.93 -4.12 -35.51
N PRO A 67 20.11 -4.70 -35.72
CA PRO A 67 21.22 -4.61 -34.78
C PRO A 67 21.58 -3.14 -34.49
N GLY A 68 21.64 -2.78 -33.22
CA GLY A 68 21.90 -1.39 -32.78
C GLY A 68 20.67 -0.46 -32.82
N ALA A 69 19.47 -0.99 -33.03
CA ALA A 69 18.24 -0.20 -33.00
C ALA A 69 17.90 0.30 -31.59
N GLU A 70 17.05 1.33 -31.54
CA GLU A 70 16.46 1.86 -30.31
C GLU A 70 15.68 0.79 -29.55
N PRO A 71 15.41 0.99 -28.23
CA PRO A 71 14.60 0.07 -27.43
C PRO A 71 13.29 -0.29 -28.11
N VAL A 72 12.92 -1.58 -28.03
CA VAL A 72 11.63 -2.08 -28.52
C VAL A 72 10.65 -2.10 -27.35
N TRP A 73 9.46 -1.61 -27.58
CA TRP A 73 8.39 -1.61 -26.61
C TRP A 73 7.41 -2.73 -26.94
N MET A 74 6.99 -3.43 -25.91
CA MET A 74 5.95 -4.46 -26.00
C MET A 74 4.80 -4.08 -25.07
N ASP A 75 3.61 -3.94 -25.64
CA ASP A 75 2.36 -3.84 -24.89
C ASP A 75 1.80 -5.24 -24.64
N VAL A 76 1.47 -5.53 -23.38
CA VAL A 76 0.86 -6.81 -22.99
C VAL A 76 -0.47 -6.54 -22.34
N ALA A 77 -1.55 -6.85 -23.07
CA ALA A 77 -2.91 -6.79 -22.56
C ALA A 77 -3.36 -8.19 -22.10
N ILE A 78 -3.89 -8.28 -20.89
CA ILE A 78 -4.43 -9.51 -20.33
C ILE A 78 -5.92 -9.29 -20.08
N LYS A 79 -6.77 -10.12 -20.69
CA LYS A 79 -8.22 -10.09 -20.51
C LYS A 79 -8.68 -11.43 -19.95
N ALA A 80 -9.31 -11.40 -18.78
CA ALA A 80 -10.01 -12.55 -18.22
C ALA A 80 -11.49 -12.50 -18.65
N SER A 81 -12.01 -13.61 -19.15
CA SER A 81 -13.41 -13.77 -19.56
C SER A 81 -13.99 -15.00 -18.86
N GLY A 82 -15.21 -14.93 -18.37
CA GLY A 82 -15.89 -16.06 -17.72
C GLY A 82 -16.59 -15.67 -16.42
N VAL A 83 -17.32 -16.62 -15.85
CA VAL A 83 -17.91 -16.46 -14.51
C VAL A 83 -16.75 -16.45 -13.52
N GLN A 84 -16.46 -15.27 -12.97
CA GLN A 84 -15.43 -15.12 -11.94
C GLN A 84 -15.94 -15.70 -10.63
N THR A 85 -15.73 -16.98 -10.41
CA THR A 85 -15.77 -17.51 -9.05
C THR A 85 -14.51 -16.99 -8.35
N ARG A 86 -14.70 -16.02 -7.47
CA ARG A 86 -13.61 -15.51 -6.63
C ARG A 86 -13.01 -16.67 -5.83
N ALA A 87 -11.70 -16.86 -5.94
CA ALA A 87 -11.03 -17.82 -5.07
C ALA A 87 -11.21 -17.41 -3.60
N PRO A 88 -11.49 -18.35 -2.70
CA PRO A 88 -11.60 -18.05 -1.27
C PRO A 88 -10.32 -17.38 -0.77
N LEU A 89 -10.47 -16.46 0.17
CA LEU A 89 -9.38 -15.68 0.74
C LEU A 89 -9.02 -16.20 2.14
N ALA A 90 -7.74 -16.26 2.46
CA ALA A 90 -7.22 -16.38 3.81
C ALA A 90 -6.39 -15.11 4.11
N ALA A 91 -6.96 -14.20 4.90
CA ALA A 91 -6.36 -12.90 5.15
C ALA A 91 -5.93 -12.73 6.60
N VAL A 92 -4.75 -12.13 6.80
CA VAL A 92 -4.35 -11.58 8.10
C VAL A 92 -4.31 -10.08 7.97
N LEU A 93 -5.14 -9.38 8.74
CA LEU A 93 -5.04 -7.95 8.95
C LEU A 93 -4.00 -7.68 10.01
N VAL A 94 -2.97 -6.90 9.68
CA VAL A 94 -1.93 -6.44 10.60
C VAL A 94 -2.09 -4.94 10.75
N ILE A 95 -2.48 -4.50 11.95
CA ILE A 95 -2.87 -3.11 12.19
C ILE A 95 -1.90 -2.48 13.18
N ASP A 96 -1.30 -1.39 12.74
CA ASP A 96 -0.49 -0.51 13.56
C ASP A 96 -1.37 0.20 14.58
N ARG A 97 -1.04 0.04 15.87
CA ARG A 97 -1.65 0.80 16.95
C ARG A 97 -0.65 1.66 17.71
N SER A 98 0.53 1.91 17.12
CA SER A 98 1.57 2.74 17.76
C SER A 98 1.07 4.14 18.09
N GLY A 99 1.79 4.84 18.99
CA GLY A 99 1.40 6.18 19.41
C GLY A 99 1.30 7.22 18.29
N SER A 100 1.99 7.01 17.15
CA SER A 100 1.88 7.87 15.96
C SER A 100 0.54 7.73 15.23
N MET A 101 -0.21 6.66 15.51
CA MET A 101 -1.54 6.42 14.97
C MET A 101 -2.65 7.17 15.70
N ALA A 102 -2.35 7.90 16.78
CA ALA A 102 -3.35 8.60 17.57
C ALA A 102 -4.23 9.55 16.76
N GLY A 103 -5.49 9.70 17.18
CA GLY A 103 -6.49 10.58 16.55
C GLY A 103 -7.05 10.03 15.25
N ASP A 104 -7.15 10.86 14.22
CA ASP A 104 -7.80 10.53 12.95
C ASP A 104 -7.20 9.30 12.25
N LYS A 105 -5.92 8.99 12.50
CA LYS A 105 -5.25 7.88 11.83
C LYS A 105 -5.75 6.52 12.33
N ILE A 106 -5.85 6.33 13.65
CA ILE A 106 -6.39 5.09 14.21
C ILE A 106 -7.85 4.92 13.83
N ASP A 107 -8.61 6.01 13.76
CA ASP A 107 -10.00 5.98 13.31
C ASP A 107 -10.11 5.58 11.83
N ALA A 108 -9.24 6.11 10.97
CA ALA A 108 -9.15 5.72 9.58
C ALA A 108 -8.73 4.25 9.41
N ALA A 109 -7.79 3.76 10.23
CA ALA A 109 -7.36 2.37 10.25
C ALA A 109 -8.50 1.43 10.65
N ARG A 110 -9.26 1.77 11.73
CA ARG A 110 -10.45 1.02 12.13
C ARG A 110 -11.48 0.97 11.00
N GLN A 111 -11.79 2.12 10.38
CA GLN A 111 -12.74 2.19 9.27
C GLN A 111 -12.28 1.38 8.05
N ALA A 112 -10.99 1.39 7.72
CA ALA A 112 -10.43 0.59 6.64
C ALA A 112 -10.56 -0.91 6.94
N ALA A 113 -10.20 -1.33 8.15
CA ALA A 113 -10.34 -2.70 8.62
C ALA A 113 -11.82 -3.16 8.64
N GLU A 114 -12.75 -2.31 9.12
CA GLU A 114 -14.19 -2.62 9.09
C GLU A 114 -14.69 -2.81 7.65
N ARG A 115 -14.30 -1.93 6.72
CA ARG A 115 -14.66 -2.09 5.30
C ARG A 115 -14.13 -3.38 4.72
N PHE A 116 -12.89 -3.74 5.05
CA PHE A 116 -12.29 -4.99 4.60
C PHE A 116 -13.07 -6.20 5.13
N VAL A 117 -13.31 -6.26 6.45
CA VAL A 117 -14.07 -7.35 7.10
C VAL A 117 -15.48 -7.49 6.52
N ASN A 118 -16.17 -6.38 6.28
CA ASN A 118 -17.51 -6.38 5.68
C ASN A 118 -17.49 -6.85 4.21
N GLY A 119 -16.41 -6.62 3.47
CA GLY A 119 -16.24 -7.03 2.08
C GLY A 119 -15.83 -8.51 1.91
N MET A 120 -15.49 -9.22 2.98
CA MET A 120 -15.14 -10.65 2.89
C MET A 120 -16.39 -11.49 2.62
N ALA A 121 -16.24 -12.57 1.87
CA ALA A 121 -17.30 -13.53 1.61
C ALA A 121 -17.37 -14.57 2.73
N ASP A 122 -18.55 -15.19 2.90
CA ASP A 122 -18.69 -16.34 3.77
C ASP A 122 -17.82 -17.50 3.23
N GLY A 123 -17.09 -18.18 4.11
CA GLY A 123 -16.12 -19.21 3.77
C GLY A 123 -14.68 -18.68 3.58
N ASP A 124 -14.46 -17.37 3.49
CA ASP A 124 -13.11 -16.80 3.65
C ASP A 124 -12.58 -17.06 5.06
N MET A 125 -11.32 -16.81 5.27
CA MET A 125 -10.69 -16.90 6.60
C MET A 125 -10.03 -15.57 6.95
N LEU A 126 -10.20 -15.18 8.21
CA LEU A 126 -9.67 -13.91 8.73
C LEU A 126 -8.92 -14.14 10.05
N SER A 127 -7.79 -13.47 10.20
CA SER A 127 -7.14 -13.19 11.47
C SER A 127 -6.88 -11.69 11.59
N VAL A 128 -6.89 -11.16 12.81
CA VAL A 128 -6.51 -9.77 13.11
C VAL A 128 -5.37 -9.77 14.11
N VAL A 129 -4.28 -9.15 13.71
CA VAL A 129 -3.08 -8.93 14.52
C VAL A 129 -2.92 -7.43 14.71
N THR A 130 -2.66 -6.99 15.93
CA THR A 130 -2.27 -5.61 16.20
C THR A 130 -0.85 -5.54 16.73
N TYR A 131 -0.16 -4.45 16.44
CA TYR A 131 1.16 -4.19 16.99
C TYR A 131 1.33 -2.74 17.40
N GLY A 132 2.08 -2.57 18.47
CA GLY A 132 2.64 -1.34 19.03
C GLY A 132 4.05 -1.68 19.50
N SER A 133 4.40 -1.45 20.79
CA SER A 133 5.54 -2.11 21.43
C SER A 133 5.29 -3.61 21.60
N ASP A 134 4.06 -3.97 21.93
CA ASP A 134 3.60 -5.36 22.02
C ASP A 134 2.86 -5.77 20.75
N VAL A 135 2.86 -7.08 20.47
CA VAL A 135 2.15 -7.71 19.37
C VAL A 135 1.05 -8.61 19.94
N SER A 136 -0.15 -8.51 19.41
CA SER A 136 -1.29 -9.31 19.83
C SER A 136 -2.02 -9.93 18.63
N VAL A 137 -2.46 -11.18 18.79
CA VAL A 137 -3.42 -11.81 17.91
C VAL A 137 -4.80 -11.61 18.51
N ASP A 138 -5.47 -10.52 18.16
CA ASP A 138 -6.74 -10.12 18.77
C ASP A 138 -7.92 -10.92 18.22
N PHE A 139 -7.79 -11.44 17.00
CA PHE A 139 -8.74 -12.36 16.39
C PHE A 139 -7.97 -13.47 15.68
N PRO A 140 -7.95 -14.69 16.21
CA PRO A 140 -7.24 -15.81 15.59
C PRO A 140 -7.95 -16.24 14.30
N PHE A 141 -7.23 -17.00 13.44
CA PHE A 141 -7.81 -17.44 12.18
C PHE A 141 -9.15 -18.15 12.38
N THR A 142 -10.17 -17.56 11.78
CA THR A 142 -11.55 -18.03 11.88
C THR A 142 -12.19 -17.96 10.49
N THR A 143 -12.99 -18.98 10.15
CA THR A 143 -13.81 -18.94 8.93
C THR A 143 -14.87 -17.85 9.07
N VAL A 144 -14.99 -17.02 8.04
CA VAL A 144 -15.93 -15.89 8.02
C VAL A 144 -17.34 -16.41 7.77
N ASP A 145 -18.21 -16.08 8.70
CA ASP A 145 -19.65 -16.21 8.65
C ASP A 145 -20.30 -14.98 9.33
N SER A 146 -21.61 -14.97 9.46
CA SER A 146 -22.31 -13.84 10.08
C SER A 146 -21.95 -13.61 11.56
N GLN A 147 -21.56 -14.65 12.31
CA GLN A 147 -21.19 -14.55 13.72
C GLN A 147 -19.74 -14.08 13.87
N SER A 148 -18.82 -14.77 13.24
CA SER A 148 -17.39 -14.44 13.28
C SER A 148 -17.11 -13.03 12.72
N ARG A 149 -17.85 -12.61 11.69
CA ARG A 149 -17.79 -11.24 11.16
C ARG A 149 -18.15 -10.20 12.23
N ARG A 150 -19.23 -10.40 12.98
CA ARG A 150 -19.59 -9.50 14.08
C ARG A 150 -18.53 -9.47 15.17
N GLN A 151 -17.93 -10.62 15.49
CA GLN A 151 -16.84 -10.71 16.47
C GLN A 151 -15.60 -9.96 16.00
N ALA A 152 -15.17 -10.16 14.75
CA ALA A 152 -14.04 -9.45 14.17
C ALA A 152 -14.27 -7.92 14.15
N LEU A 153 -15.46 -7.47 13.77
CA LEU A 153 -15.82 -6.05 13.81
C LEU A 153 -15.78 -5.49 15.24
N ALA A 154 -16.21 -6.25 16.23
CA ALA A 154 -16.15 -5.83 17.62
C ALA A 154 -14.70 -5.71 18.13
N VAL A 155 -13.80 -6.60 17.67
CA VAL A 155 -12.36 -6.53 17.94
C VAL A 155 -11.76 -5.28 17.31
N VAL A 156 -11.99 -5.06 16.00
CA VAL A 156 -11.45 -3.92 15.27
C VAL A 156 -11.85 -2.59 15.92
N ARG A 157 -13.09 -2.44 16.35
CA ARG A 157 -13.59 -1.21 17.00
C ARG A 157 -12.96 -0.90 18.34
N ARG A 158 -12.38 -1.90 19.01
CA ARG A 158 -11.73 -1.76 20.32
C ARG A 158 -10.23 -1.54 20.25
N ILE A 159 -9.65 -1.51 19.05
CA ILE A 159 -8.23 -1.24 18.89
C ILE A 159 -7.96 0.18 19.39
N GLU A 160 -7.09 0.31 20.37
CA GLU A 160 -6.65 1.58 20.94
C GLU A 160 -5.17 1.78 20.62
N GLU A 161 -4.79 3.02 20.36
CA GLU A 161 -3.40 3.38 20.07
C GLU A 161 -2.54 3.39 21.35
N GLY A 162 -1.25 3.13 21.18
CA GLY A 162 -0.24 3.21 22.23
C GLY A 162 1.04 2.44 21.91
N GLY A 163 2.12 2.87 22.55
CA GLY A 163 3.42 2.21 22.45
C GLY A 163 4.25 2.60 21.24
N GLY A 164 5.30 1.82 20.99
CA GLY A 164 6.21 1.94 19.85
C GLY A 164 5.67 1.30 18.58
N THR A 165 6.54 1.01 17.62
CA THR A 165 6.17 0.51 16.29
C THR A 165 7.01 -0.72 15.94
N ASN A 166 6.57 -1.91 16.36
CA ASN A 166 7.22 -3.20 16.12
C ASN A 166 6.59 -3.91 14.91
N ILE A 167 6.85 -3.38 13.70
CA ILE A 167 6.32 -3.94 12.44
C ILE A 167 6.79 -5.38 12.24
N ASP A 168 8.07 -5.66 12.52
CA ASP A 168 8.66 -6.99 12.38
C ASP A 168 7.89 -8.03 13.17
N GLY A 169 7.66 -7.77 14.46
CA GLY A 169 6.85 -8.63 15.31
C GLY A 169 5.43 -8.84 14.78
N GLY A 170 4.80 -7.78 14.27
CA GLY A 170 3.46 -7.87 13.65
C GLY A 170 3.43 -8.78 12.42
N LEU A 171 4.42 -8.67 11.55
CA LEU A 171 4.54 -9.50 10.35
C LEU A 171 4.88 -10.96 10.69
N LEU A 172 5.77 -11.20 11.66
CA LEU A 172 6.08 -12.54 12.15
C LEU A 172 4.85 -13.24 12.76
N ALA A 173 4.04 -12.50 13.52
CA ALA A 173 2.79 -13.02 14.04
C ALA A 173 1.81 -13.37 12.91
N ALA A 174 1.70 -12.53 11.89
CA ALA A 174 0.87 -12.81 10.72
C ALA A 174 1.34 -14.05 9.95
N GLN A 175 2.64 -14.19 9.75
CA GLN A 175 3.24 -15.36 9.13
C GLN A 175 2.94 -16.63 9.94
N SER A 176 3.07 -16.57 11.26
CA SER A 176 2.75 -17.68 12.15
C SER A 176 1.27 -18.07 12.04
N GLN A 177 0.36 -17.09 11.96
CA GLN A 177 -1.06 -17.36 11.76
C GLN A 177 -1.32 -18.09 10.43
N LEU A 178 -0.68 -17.66 9.33
CA LEU A 178 -0.81 -18.33 8.02
C LEU A 178 -0.25 -19.76 8.03
N HIS A 179 0.88 -19.98 8.69
CA HIS A 179 1.51 -21.30 8.75
C HIS A 179 0.78 -22.29 9.68
N SER A 180 0.16 -21.81 10.75
CA SER A 180 -0.59 -22.65 11.70
C SER A 180 -1.97 -23.08 11.18
N THR A 181 -2.39 -22.55 10.05
CA THR A 181 -3.75 -22.76 9.52
C THR A 181 -3.71 -23.39 8.13
N ASN A 182 -4.62 -24.34 7.88
CA ASN A 182 -4.75 -24.91 6.53
C ASN A 182 -5.40 -23.90 5.59
N THR A 183 -4.58 -23.28 4.74
CA THR A 183 -5.01 -22.33 3.72
C THR A 183 -5.08 -22.94 2.32
N SER A 184 -5.01 -24.28 2.19
CA SER A 184 -5.06 -24.96 0.90
C SER A 184 -6.29 -24.56 0.09
N GLY A 185 -6.09 -24.25 -1.18
CA GLY A 185 -7.15 -23.79 -2.09
C GLY A 185 -7.63 -22.35 -1.84
N LYS A 186 -6.99 -21.60 -0.95
CA LYS A 186 -7.29 -20.20 -0.68
C LYS A 186 -6.13 -19.30 -1.13
N VAL A 187 -6.46 -18.08 -1.46
CA VAL A 187 -5.45 -17.05 -1.72
C VAL A 187 -5.01 -16.46 -0.37
N ALA A 188 -3.78 -16.76 0.06
CA ALA A 188 -3.23 -16.20 1.30
C ALA A 188 -2.78 -14.75 1.09
N ARG A 189 -3.12 -13.85 2.03
CA ARG A 189 -2.74 -12.43 2.01
C ARG A 189 -2.47 -11.91 3.42
N VAL A 190 -1.43 -11.11 3.53
CA VAL A 190 -1.20 -10.23 4.69
C VAL A 190 -1.50 -8.80 4.24
N ILE A 191 -2.33 -8.11 5.01
CA ILE A 191 -2.73 -6.73 4.74
C ILE A 191 -2.26 -5.89 5.92
N LEU A 192 -1.26 -5.05 5.66
CA LEU A 192 -0.67 -4.14 6.65
C LEU A 192 -1.33 -2.77 6.56
N ILE A 193 -1.80 -2.26 7.69
CA ILE A 193 -2.29 -0.90 7.87
C ILE A 193 -1.37 -0.20 8.87
N SER A 194 -0.59 0.76 8.40
CA SER A 194 0.40 1.51 9.19
C SER A 194 0.59 2.91 8.62
N ASP A 195 1.01 3.85 9.47
CA ASP A 195 1.38 5.21 9.06
C ASP A 195 2.89 5.46 9.18
N GLY A 196 3.64 4.52 9.71
CA GLY A 196 4.95 4.80 10.25
C GLY A 196 6.08 3.91 9.81
N ARG A 197 7.27 4.32 10.30
CA ARG A 197 8.51 3.55 10.20
C ARG A 197 8.70 2.76 11.49
N PRO A 198 9.33 1.57 11.43
CA PRO A 198 9.58 0.78 12.62
C PRO A 198 10.49 1.56 13.61
N THR A 199 10.09 1.59 14.86
CA THR A 199 10.89 2.13 15.97
C THR A 199 11.46 1.03 16.85
N GLU A 200 10.90 -0.16 16.77
CA GLU A 200 11.27 -1.36 17.53
C GLU A 200 11.39 -2.57 16.58
N GLY A 201 11.95 -3.66 17.05
CA GLY A 201 12.19 -4.87 16.27
C GLY A 201 13.33 -4.72 15.25
N ASP A 202 13.39 -5.63 14.27
CA ASP A 202 14.33 -5.50 13.15
C ASP A 202 13.80 -4.49 12.13
N ARG A 203 14.54 -3.40 11.97
CA ARG A 203 14.16 -2.25 11.12
C ARG A 203 14.73 -2.30 9.71
N ARG A 204 15.44 -3.37 9.35
CA ARG A 204 16.03 -3.50 8.02
C ARG A 204 14.96 -3.89 7.01
N ALA A 205 14.83 -3.10 5.94
CA ALA A 205 13.86 -3.36 4.89
C ALA A 205 14.01 -4.76 4.25
N THR A 206 15.24 -5.27 4.17
CA THR A 206 15.54 -6.60 3.64
C THR A 206 14.99 -7.73 4.51
N THR A 207 14.91 -7.54 5.82
CA THR A 207 14.34 -8.52 6.76
C THR A 207 12.82 -8.48 6.73
N LEU A 208 12.22 -7.28 6.56
CA LEU A 208 10.77 -7.11 6.50
C LEU A 208 10.16 -7.58 5.16
N ALA A 209 10.96 -7.77 4.13
CA ALA A 209 10.53 -8.17 2.79
C ALA A 209 10.72 -9.68 2.51
N ALA A 210 11.31 -10.44 3.41
CA ALA A 210 11.54 -11.88 3.30
C ALA A 210 10.36 -12.70 3.82
#